data_14c3df419916a06e5136d8d72312cb53
#
_entry.id   14c3df419916a06e5136d8d72312cb53
#
_cell.length_a   1.000
_cell.length_b   1.000
_cell.length_c   1.000
_cell.angle_alpha   90.00
_cell.angle_beta   90.00
_cell.angle_gamma   90.00
#
_symmetry.space_group_name_H-M   'P 1'
#
loop_
_entity.id
_entity.type
_entity.pdbx_description
1 polymer ?
#
loop_
_entity_poly.entity_id
_entity_poly.type
_entity_poly.pdbx_seq_one_letter_code
_entity_poly.pdbx_strand_id
1 'polypeptide(L)'
;MMLPESRIYTCVDAPRKYAVHFLEGQKLVQDMALMHQLNGSGFAFFRNICLTVKPMLCLLKQGEYFGFYLNSEEPYFRLKIELTAGGAIRAMMLPEDFQEYPETVSGTLRLNKYSAKLKSPYQSVLEIQNQPLEKLSDQILLYSYQMTGSVVVSESSDQSILVLKLPGHGSLE
;
A
#
# COMPACT_ATOMS: atom_id res chain seq x y z
N MET A 1 22.34 -16.47 -5.91
CA MET A 1 22.35 -15.83 -4.58
C MET A 1 20.91 -15.59 -4.16
N MET A 2 20.51 -16.07 -3.00
CA MET A 2 19.15 -15.85 -2.48
C MET A 2 19.11 -14.47 -1.81
N LEU A 3 18.14 -13.62 -2.23
CA LEU A 3 17.95 -12.31 -1.60
C LEU A 3 17.45 -12.47 -0.16
N PRO A 4 17.85 -11.56 0.74
CA PRO A 4 17.30 -11.54 2.09
C PRO A 4 15.81 -11.20 2.07
N GLU A 5 15.07 -11.67 3.07
CA GLU A 5 13.65 -11.33 3.23
C GLU A 5 13.43 -9.82 3.28
N SER A 6 12.35 -9.37 2.62
CA SER A 6 11.94 -7.95 2.67
C SER A 6 11.60 -7.53 4.10
N ARG A 7 12.05 -6.34 4.50
CA ARG A 7 11.93 -5.84 5.87
C ARG A 7 11.37 -4.42 5.87
N ILE A 8 10.68 -4.10 6.97
CA ILE A 8 10.28 -2.73 7.28
C ILE A 8 11.04 -2.28 8.53
N TYR A 9 11.73 -1.16 8.39
CA TYR A 9 12.42 -0.48 9.49
C TYR A 9 11.58 0.70 9.94
N THR A 10 11.29 0.77 11.23
CA THR A 10 10.47 1.83 11.80
C THR A 10 11.32 2.72 12.69
N CYS A 11 11.19 4.03 12.49
CA CYS A 11 11.76 5.03 13.39
C CYS A 11 10.76 6.17 13.65
N VAL A 12 10.97 6.86 14.75
CA VAL A 12 10.19 8.03 15.15
C VAL A 12 11.18 9.16 15.39
N ASP A 13 10.87 10.36 14.93
CA ASP A 13 11.72 11.53 15.16
C ASP A 13 11.81 11.88 16.66
N ALA A 14 12.89 12.57 17.05
CA ALA A 14 13.14 12.91 18.47
C ALA A 14 11.97 13.67 19.14
N PRO A 15 11.35 14.69 18.49
CA PRO A 15 10.16 15.34 19.02
C PRO A 15 8.88 14.52 18.91
N ARG A 16 8.93 13.30 18.38
CA ARG A 16 7.78 12.40 18.18
C ARG A 16 6.63 13.00 17.37
N LYS A 17 6.98 13.78 16.36
CA LYS A 17 6.00 14.39 15.45
C LYS A 17 5.70 13.52 14.25
N TYR A 18 6.66 12.67 13.86
CA TYR A 18 6.57 11.81 12.69
C TYR A 18 7.04 10.40 13.00
N ALA A 19 6.38 9.43 12.41
CA ALA A 19 6.86 8.06 12.28
C ALA A 19 7.24 7.80 10.82
N VAL A 20 8.35 7.10 10.62
CA VAL A 20 8.87 6.73 9.31
C VAL A 20 9.01 5.22 9.26
N HIS A 21 8.43 4.62 8.22
CA HIS A 21 8.50 3.19 7.95
C HIS A 21 9.18 2.99 6.60
N PHE A 22 10.39 2.50 6.62
CA PHE A 22 11.19 2.23 5.43
C PHE A 22 11.05 0.76 5.04
N LEU A 23 10.56 0.50 3.82
CA LEU A 23 10.46 -0.83 3.24
C LEU A 23 11.68 -1.12 2.35
N GLU A 24 12.40 -2.18 2.67
CA GLU A 24 13.34 -2.85 1.76
C GLU A 24 12.58 -3.98 1.06
N GLY A 25 12.20 -3.77 -0.18
CA GLY A 25 11.25 -4.61 -0.90
C GLY A 25 11.83 -5.45 -2.03
N GLN A 26 13.16 -5.56 -2.15
CA GLN A 26 13.80 -6.22 -3.30
C GLN A 26 13.33 -7.67 -3.48
N LYS A 27 13.29 -8.46 -2.39
CA LYS A 27 12.80 -9.84 -2.47
C LYS A 27 11.31 -9.90 -2.79
N LEU A 28 10.51 -9.02 -2.20
CA LEU A 28 9.08 -8.91 -2.51
C LEU A 28 8.85 -8.72 -4.01
N VAL A 29 9.55 -7.77 -4.62
CA VAL A 29 9.42 -7.47 -6.05
C VAL A 29 9.90 -8.64 -6.91
N GLN A 30 11.01 -9.28 -6.52
CA GLN A 30 11.50 -10.47 -7.21
C GLN A 30 10.48 -11.62 -7.16
N ASP A 31 9.90 -11.90 -6.00
CA ASP A 31 8.89 -12.96 -5.85
C ASP A 31 7.64 -12.66 -6.68
N MET A 32 7.23 -11.39 -6.72
CA MET A 32 6.12 -10.95 -7.57
C MET A 32 6.41 -11.15 -9.06
N ALA A 33 7.62 -10.80 -9.51
CA ALA A 33 8.04 -10.98 -10.89
C ALA A 33 8.04 -12.46 -11.32
N LEU A 34 8.33 -13.37 -10.38
CA LEU A 34 8.31 -14.82 -10.63
C LEU A 34 6.89 -15.41 -10.65
N MET A 35 5.96 -14.82 -9.88
CA MET A 35 4.60 -15.37 -9.75
C MET A 35 3.60 -14.80 -10.75
N HIS A 36 3.85 -13.61 -11.30
CA HIS A 36 2.95 -12.91 -12.20
C HIS A 36 3.50 -12.86 -13.62
N GLN A 37 2.60 -12.96 -14.60
CA GLN A 37 2.97 -12.87 -16.03
C GLN A 37 3.10 -11.42 -16.52
N LEU A 38 2.88 -10.45 -15.65
CA LEU A 38 3.04 -9.04 -15.97
C LEU A 38 4.49 -8.74 -16.35
N ASN A 39 4.66 -7.88 -17.33
CA ASN A 39 5.98 -7.41 -17.78
C ASN A 39 5.92 -5.92 -18.17
N GLY A 40 7.07 -5.32 -18.45
CA GLY A 40 7.16 -3.94 -18.92
C GLY A 40 6.43 -2.94 -18.00
N SER A 41 5.65 -2.07 -18.63
CA SER A 41 4.92 -0.99 -17.93
C SER A 41 3.84 -1.53 -16.98
N GLY A 42 3.16 -2.61 -17.34
CA GLY A 42 2.16 -3.24 -16.47
C GLY A 42 2.78 -3.77 -15.17
N PHE A 43 3.95 -4.42 -15.27
CA PHE A 43 4.67 -4.85 -14.08
C PHE A 43 5.18 -3.67 -13.24
N ALA A 44 5.71 -2.63 -13.87
CA ALA A 44 6.16 -1.43 -13.16
C ALA A 44 5.03 -0.75 -12.39
N PHE A 45 3.84 -0.66 -12.97
CA PHE A 45 2.64 -0.14 -12.31
C PHE A 45 2.24 -1.01 -11.11
N PHE A 46 2.13 -2.33 -11.30
CA PHE A 46 1.80 -3.29 -10.26
C PHE A 46 2.82 -3.27 -9.11
N ARG A 47 4.11 -3.24 -9.43
CA ARG A 47 5.19 -3.08 -8.47
C ARG A 47 5.03 -1.82 -7.62
N ASN A 48 4.78 -0.68 -8.25
CA ASN A 48 4.66 0.60 -7.54
C ASN A 48 3.47 0.62 -6.59
N ILE A 49 2.32 0.06 -6.99
CA ILE A 49 1.17 -0.07 -6.08
C ILE A 49 1.50 -1.00 -4.91
N CYS A 50 2.14 -2.13 -5.15
CA CYS A 50 2.51 -3.05 -4.06
C CYS A 50 3.51 -2.43 -3.08
N LEU A 51 4.50 -1.69 -3.58
CA LEU A 51 5.43 -0.95 -2.74
C LEU A 51 4.77 0.23 -2.00
N THR A 52 3.70 0.80 -2.56
CA THR A 52 2.88 1.83 -1.89
C THR A 52 2.05 1.23 -0.75
N VAL A 53 1.42 0.09 -0.98
CA VAL A 53 0.48 -0.51 -0.02
C VAL A 53 1.20 -1.30 1.08
N LYS A 54 2.31 -1.98 0.76
CA LYS A 54 3.02 -2.86 1.70
C LYS A 54 3.42 -2.18 3.02
N PRO A 55 3.96 -0.95 3.07
CA PRO A 55 4.30 -0.29 4.33
C PRO A 55 3.09 -0.04 5.25
N MET A 56 1.87 -0.02 4.69
CA MET A 56 0.65 0.19 5.47
C MET A 56 0.35 -0.97 6.43
N LEU A 57 1.07 -2.09 6.33
CA LEU A 57 0.95 -3.16 7.32
C LEU A 57 1.30 -2.69 8.74
N CYS A 58 2.07 -1.62 8.91
CA CYS A 58 2.36 -1.03 10.21
C CYS A 58 1.13 -0.43 10.91
N LEU A 59 0.04 -0.22 10.18
CA LEU A 59 -1.27 0.22 10.70
C LEU A 59 -2.11 -0.95 11.23
N LEU A 60 -1.66 -2.20 11.04
CA LEU A 60 -2.35 -3.39 11.48
C LEU A 60 -1.88 -3.82 12.87
N LYS A 61 -2.82 -4.23 13.71
CA LYS A 61 -2.55 -4.90 14.97
C LYS A 61 -2.38 -6.40 14.75
N GLN A 62 -1.78 -7.06 15.74
CA GLN A 62 -1.64 -8.52 15.71
C GLN A 62 -3.00 -9.21 15.45
N GLY A 63 -3.03 -10.14 14.50
CA GLY A 63 -4.25 -10.86 14.10
C GLY A 63 -5.18 -10.08 13.18
N GLU A 64 -4.81 -8.87 12.77
CA GLU A 64 -5.53 -8.12 11.76
C GLU A 64 -4.95 -8.37 10.36
N TYR A 65 -5.80 -8.21 9.35
CA TYR A 65 -5.38 -8.16 7.96
C TYR A 65 -6.19 -7.12 7.20
N PHE A 66 -5.61 -6.68 6.11
CA PHE A 66 -6.07 -5.56 5.32
C PHE A 66 -6.24 -5.99 3.87
N GLY A 67 -7.38 -5.64 3.28
CA GLY A 67 -7.65 -5.82 1.87
C GLY A 67 -7.75 -4.48 1.15
N PHE A 68 -7.00 -4.36 0.07
CA PHE A 68 -7.01 -3.22 -0.85
C PHE A 68 -7.53 -3.72 -2.19
N TYR A 69 -8.63 -3.12 -2.66
CA TYR A 69 -9.29 -3.50 -3.90
C TYR A 69 -9.51 -2.26 -4.75
N LEU A 70 -8.77 -2.14 -5.84
CA LEU A 70 -8.88 -1.02 -6.78
C LEU A 70 -9.48 -1.55 -8.08
N ASN A 71 -10.68 -1.05 -8.40
CA ASN A 71 -11.37 -1.31 -9.65
C ASN A 71 -11.31 -0.04 -10.49
N SER A 72 -10.51 -0.05 -11.54
CA SER A 72 -10.40 1.05 -12.49
C SER A 72 -11.20 0.74 -13.75
N GLU A 73 -11.85 1.77 -14.30
CA GLU A 73 -12.61 1.68 -15.56
C GLU A 73 -11.80 2.22 -16.73
N GLU A 74 -10.97 3.24 -16.50
CA GLU A 74 -10.07 3.83 -17.49
C GLU A 74 -8.69 4.13 -16.89
N PRO A 75 -7.65 3.37 -17.30
CA PRO A 75 -7.71 2.11 -18.06
C PRO A 75 -8.40 1.02 -17.24
N TYR A 76 -9.00 0.04 -17.92
CA TYR A 76 -9.68 -1.06 -17.24
C TYR A 76 -8.69 -2.00 -16.58
N PHE A 77 -8.74 -2.10 -15.26
CA PHE A 77 -8.08 -3.15 -14.49
C PHE A 77 -8.76 -3.38 -13.14
N ARG A 78 -8.49 -4.51 -12.55
CA ARG A 78 -8.86 -4.85 -11.18
C ARG A 78 -7.63 -5.30 -10.43
N LEU A 79 -7.34 -4.65 -9.33
CA LEU A 79 -6.22 -4.95 -8.46
C LEU A 79 -6.73 -5.33 -7.08
N LYS A 80 -6.21 -6.45 -6.58
CA LYS A 80 -6.47 -6.92 -5.22
C LYS A 80 -5.13 -7.11 -4.50
N ILE A 81 -4.99 -6.50 -3.34
CA ILE A 81 -3.85 -6.72 -2.44
C ILE A 81 -4.39 -7.04 -1.05
N GLU A 82 -3.90 -8.10 -0.45
CA GLU A 82 -4.19 -8.49 0.93
C GLU A 82 -2.90 -8.54 1.72
N LEU A 83 -2.89 -7.90 2.89
CA LEU A 83 -1.77 -7.83 3.82
C LEU A 83 -2.17 -8.41 5.17
N THR A 84 -1.27 -9.14 5.80
CA THR A 84 -1.41 -9.54 7.20
C THR A 84 -0.46 -8.76 8.10
N ALA A 85 -0.81 -8.60 9.36
CA ALA A 85 0.08 -7.99 10.35
C ALA A 85 1.42 -8.74 10.49
N GLY A 86 1.44 -10.03 10.17
CA GLY A 86 2.68 -10.85 10.14
C GLY A 86 3.57 -10.62 8.91
N GLY A 87 3.17 -9.74 7.99
CA GLY A 87 3.97 -9.35 6.84
C GLY A 87 3.69 -10.13 5.55
N ALA A 88 2.79 -11.13 5.55
CA ALA A 88 2.42 -11.80 4.32
C ALA A 88 1.64 -10.84 3.39
N ILE A 89 1.90 -10.95 2.09
CA ILE A 89 1.19 -10.22 1.05
C ILE A 89 0.69 -11.20 0.00
N ARG A 90 -0.53 -10.98 -0.45
CA ARG A 90 -1.09 -11.58 -1.66
C ARG A 90 -1.57 -10.47 -2.57
N ALA A 91 -1.12 -10.48 -3.81
CA ALA A 91 -1.53 -9.50 -4.80
C ALA A 91 -1.97 -10.18 -6.09
N MET A 92 -2.94 -9.60 -6.77
CA MET A 92 -3.45 -10.08 -8.05
C MET A 92 -3.90 -8.88 -8.88
N MET A 93 -3.59 -8.92 -10.16
CA MET A 93 -4.03 -7.91 -11.13
C MET A 93 -4.73 -8.59 -12.32
N LEU A 94 -5.84 -8.03 -12.76
CA LEU A 94 -6.58 -8.46 -13.93
C LEU A 94 -6.81 -7.27 -14.88
N PRO A 95 -6.70 -7.43 -16.19
CA PRO A 95 -6.27 -8.68 -16.86
C PRO A 95 -4.81 -9.04 -16.55
N GLU A 96 -4.48 -10.32 -16.61
CA GLU A 96 -3.12 -10.82 -16.31
C GLU A 96 -2.05 -10.29 -17.28
N ASP A 97 -2.48 -9.86 -18.47
CA ASP A 97 -1.65 -9.27 -19.52
C ASP A 97 -1.70 -7.74 -19.54
N PHE A 98 -2.09 -7.10 -18.46
CA PHE A 98 -2.11 -5.63 -18.36
C PHE A 98 -0.73 -5.02 -18.68
N GLN A 99 -0.69 -4.08 -19.62
CA GLN A 99 0.56 -3.56 -20.22
C GLN A 99 0.78 -2.06 -20.01
N GLU A 100 -0.09 -1.41 -19.24
CA GLU A 100 -0.08 0.05 -19.13
C GLU A 100 0.55 0.51 -17.80
N TYR A 101 1.11 1.71 -17.83
CA TYR A 101 1.41 2.50 -16.63
C TYR A 101 0.61 3.82 -16.73
N PRO A 102 -0.62 3.83 -16.22
CA PRO A 102 -1.44 5.03 -16.32
C PRO A 102 -0.89 6.17 -15.47
N GLU A 103 -0.90 7.39 -16.00
CA GLU A 103 -0.51 8.59 -15.25
C GLU A 103 -1.48 8.88 -14.11
N THR A 104 -2.77 8.62 -14.36
CA THR A 104 -3.84 8.76 -13.36
C THR A 104 -4.76 7.56 -13.39
N VAL A 105 -5.43 7.34 -12.28
CA VAL A 105 -6.40 6.26 -12.10
C VAL A 105 -7.76 6.85 -11.74
N SER A 106 -8.81 6.30 -12.35
CA SER A 106 -10.20 6.62 -12.01
C SER A 106 -10.97 5.34 -11.77
N GLY A 107 -11.76 5.31 -10.70
CA GLY A 107 -12.55 4.15 -10.33
C GLY A 107 -12.87 4.11 -8.85
N THR A 108 -13.13 2.92 -8.34
CA THR A 108 -13.50 2.70 -6.94
C THR A 108 -12.40 1.97 -6.20
N LEU A 109 -11.94 2.56 -5.11
CA LEU A 109 -11.05 1.93 -4.15
C LEU A 109 -11.84 1.49 -2.92
N ARG A 110 -11.81 0.19 -2.64
CA ARG A 110 -12.39 -0.38 -1.42
C ARG A 110 -11.29 -0.92 -0.52
N LEU A 111 -11.34 -0.50 0.74
CA LEU A 111 -10.44 -0.93 1.79
C LEU A 111 -11.22 -1.74 2.82
N ASN A 112 -10.78 -2.93 3.13
CA ASN A 112 -11.36 -3.78 4.16
C ASN A 112 -10.32 -4.07 5.23
N LYS A 113 -10.69 -3.87 6.49
CA LYS A 113 -9.89 -4.29 7.63
C LYS A 113 -10.62 -5.39 8.39
N TYR A 114 -9.96 -6.51 8.56
CA TYR A 114 -10.49 -7.69 9.23
C TYR A 114 -9.77 -7.88 10.55
N SER A 115 -10.54 -8.26 11.56
CA SER A 115 -10.03 -8.63 12.88
C SER A 115 -10.89 -9.74 13.46
N ALA A 116 -10.28 -10.70 14.15
CA ALA A 116 -11.02 -11.75 14.84
C ALA A 116 -11.97 -11.20 15.94
N LYS A 117 -11.74 -9.96 16.38
CA LYS A 117 -12.57 -9.30 17.39
C LYS A 117 -13.80 -8.59 16.82
N LEU A 118 -13.87 -8.42 15.50
CA LEU A 118 -14.97 -7.74 14.82
C LEU A 118 -15.92 -8.78 14.25
N LYS A 119 -17.23 -8.58 14.44
CA LYS A 119 -18.27 -9.44 13.84
C LYS A 119 -18.35 -9.27 12.31
N SER A 120 -17.95 -8.11 11.81
CA SER A 120 -17.89 -7.79 10.39
C SER A 120 -16.63 -6.96 10.10
N PRO A 121 -16.08 -7.03 8.88
CA PRO A 121 -14.93 -6.20 8.52
C PRO A 121 -15.30 -4.72 8.55
N TYR A 122 -14.36 -3.89 8.99
CA TYR A 122 -14.45 -2.46 8.72
C TYR A 122 -14.20 -2.22 7.23
N GLN A 123 -15.07 -1.46 6.61
CA GLN A 123 -14.99 -1.16 5.18
C GLN A 123 -15.01 0.34 4.93
N SER A 124 -14.13 0.79 4.05
CA SER A 124 -14.10 2.14 3.51
C SER A 124 -14.13 2.06 1.99
N VAL A 125 -14.92 2.90 1.36
CA VAL A 125 -15.04 3.00 -0.10
C VAL A 125 -14.74 4.44 -0.51
N LEU A 126 -13.79 4.60 -1.41
CA LEU A 126 -13.36 5.89 -1.95
C LEU A 126 -13.58 5.89 -3.46
N GLU A 127 -14.26 6.91 -3.95
CA GLU A 127 -14.31 7.21 -5.38
C GLU A 127 -13.06 8.00 -5.76
N ILE A 128 -12.33 7.49 -6.75
CA ILE A 128 -11.08 8.06 -7.23
C ILE A 128 -11.32 8.62 -8.63
N GLN A 129 -10.95 9.87 -8.84
CA GLN A 129 -11.08 10.54 -10.14
C GLN A 129 -9.75 11.20 -10.51
N ASN A 130 -9.17 10.75 -11.62
CA ASN A 130 -7.93 11.28 -12.19
C ASN A 130 -6.81 11.48 -11.16
N GLN A 131 -6.63 10.50 -10.28
CA GLN A 131 -5.61 10.58 -9.24
C GLN A 131 -4.30 9.96 -9.71
N PRO A 132 -3.17 10.68 -9.59
CA PRO A 132 -1.86 10.09 -9.74
C PRO A 132 -1.63 9.00 -8.70
N LEU A 133 -0.90 7.96 -9.09
CA LEU A 133 -0.61 6.84 -8.20
C LEU A 133 0.07 7.29 -6.90
N GLU A 134 0.95 8.28 -6.97
CA GLU A 134 1.69 8.83 -5.83
C GLU A 134 0.76 9.46 -4.77
N LYS A 135 -0.42 9.94 -5.19
CA LYS A 135 -1.40 10.57 -4.29
C LYS A 135 -2.40 9.59 -3.69
N LEU A 136 -2.42 8.36 -4.16
CA LEU A 136 -3.36 7.35 -3.69
C LEU A 136 -3.19 7.06 -2.19
N SER A 137 -1.95 6.94 -1.73
CA SER A 137 -1.64 6.70 -0.32
C SER A 137 -2.12 7.85 0.59
N ASP A 138 -1.94 9.10 0.15
CA ASP A 138 -2.35 10.28 0.90
C ASP A 138 -3.86 10.27 1.15
N GLN A 139 -4.64 9.93 0.12
CA GLN A 139 -6.10 9.82 0.22
C GLN A 139 -6.54 8.67 1.14
N ILE A 140 -5.90 7.50 1.02
CA ILE A 140 -6.20 6.36 1.88
C ILE A 140 -5.96 6.74 3.35
N LEU A 141 -4.81 7.32 3.64
CA LEU A 141 -4.45 7.71 5.00
C LEU A 141 -5.41 8.77 5.55
N LEU A 142 -5.74 9.77 4.75
CA LEU A 142 -6.62 10.86 5.18
C LEU A 142 -8.06 10.38 5.40
N TYR A 143 -8.66 9.73 4.40
CA TYR A 143 -10.09 9.42 4.42
C TYR A 143 -10.44 8.13 5.13
N SER A 144 -9.55 7.13 5.13
CA SER A 144 -9.83 5.84 5.76
C SER A 144 -9.22 5.69 7.15
N TYR A 145 -8.10 6.35 7.42
CA TYR A 145 -7.39 6.28 8.70
C TYR A 145 -7.43 7.57 9.49
N GLN A 146 -7.91 8.67 8.91
CA GLN A 146 -7.89 10.03 9.51
C GLN A 146 -6.48 10.44 9.95
N MET A 147 -5.49 10.05 9.17
CA MET A 147 -4.09 10.33 9.40
C MET A 147 -3.52 11.18 8.26
N THR A 148 -2.60 12.06 8.59
CA THR A 148 -1.80 12.77 7.59
C THR A 148 -0.52 11.99 7.35
N GLY A 149 -0.27 11.63 6.11
CA GLY A 149 0.91 10.89 5.72
C GLY A 149 1.00 10.70 4.22
N SER A 150 2.08 10.09 3.78
CA SER A 150 2.33 9.79 2.38
C SER A 150 3.27 8.61 2.25
N VAL A 151 3.14 7.87 1.14
CA VAL A 151 4.12 6.87 0.73
C VAL A 151 4.85 7.37 -0.50
N VAL A 152 6.18 7.31 -0.45
CA VAL A 152 7.05 7.60 -1.59
C VAL A 152 7.75 6.31 -2.00
N VAL A 153 7.61 5.95 -3.28
CA VAL A 153 8.27 4.78 -3.89
C VAL A 153 9.51 5.25 -4.64
N SER A 154 10.62 4.54 -4.46
CA SER A 154 11.86 4.83 -5.20
C SER A 154 11.71 4.47 -6.68
N GLU A 155 12.21 5.35 -7.56
CA GLU A 155 12.26 5.11 -8.99
C GLU A 155 13.38 4.15 -9.39
N SER A 156 14.46 4.10 -8.61
CA SER A 156 15.70 3.39 -8.95
C SER A 156 15.93 2.10 -8.14
N SER A 157 15.12 1.83 -7.13
CA SER A 157 15.27 0.66 -6.26
C SER A 157 13.89 0.16 -5.77
N ASP A 158 13.85 -1.11 -5.34
CA ASP A 158 12.62 -1.72 -4.82
C ASP A 158 12.38 -1.34 -3.36
N GLN A 159 12.29 -0.04 -3.10
CA GLN A 159 12.16 0.54 -1.78
C GLN A 159 11.02 1.56 -1.75
N SER A 160 10.42 1.71 -0.57
CA SER A 160 9.45 2.77 -0.32
C SER A 160 9.52 3.25 1.13
N ILE A 161 9.00 4.44 1.36
CA ILE A 161 8.94 5.07 2.68
C ILE A 161 7.52 5.52 2.95
N LEU A 162 6.94 5.08 4.04
CA LEU A 162 5.71 5.65 4.60
C LEU A 162 6.08 6.62 5.70
N VAL A 163 5.65 7.87 5.55
CA VAL A 163 5.78 8.91 6.58
C VAL A 163 4.40 9.21 7.14
N LEU A 164 4.24 9.14 8.46
CA LEU A 164 3.01 9.45 9.17
C LEU A 164 3.24 10.62 10.13
N LYS A 165 2.37 11.62 10.08
CA LYS A 165 2.31 12.63 11.12
C LYS A 165 1.64 12.04 12.35
N LEU A 166 2.34 12.02 13.47
CA LEU A 166 1.78 11.55 14.71
C LEU A 166 0.82 12.60 15.33
N PRO A 167 -0.28 12.16 15.97
CA PRO A 167 -1.14 13.09 16.70
C PRO A 167 -0.31 13.80 17.76
N GLY A 168 -0.38 15.14 17.79
CA GLY A 168 0.27 15.91 18.84
C GLY A 168 -0.26 15.45 20.19
N HIS A 169 0.60 15.30 21.19
CA HIS A 169 0.16 15.20 22.55
C HIS A 169 -0.51 16.53 22.88
N GLY A 170 -1.85 16.54 22.86
CA GLY A 170 -2.57 17.66 23.41
C GLY A 170 -2.09 17.83 24.85
N SER A 171 -1.53 18.97 25.17
CA SER A 171 -1.41 19.38 26.56
C SER A 171 -2.81 19.28 27.17
N LEU A 172 -2.99 18.32 28.05
CA LEU A 172 -4.10 18.34 28.95
C LEU A 172 -3.85 19.57 29.88
N GLU A 173 -4.40 20.71 29.54
CA GLU A 173 -4.73 21.76 30.50
C GLU A 173 -6.10 21.48 31.13
#